data_f285396834936d5883c4c14ab75612fd
#
_entry.id   f285396834936d5883c4c14ab75612fd
#
_cell.length_a   1.000
_cell.length_b   1.000
_cell.length_c   1.000
_cell.angle_alpha   90.00
_cell.angle_beta   90.00
_cell.angle_gamma   90.00
#
_symmetry.space_group_name_H-M   'P 1'
#
loop_
_entity.id
_entity.type
_entity.pdbx_description
1 polymer ?
#
loop_
_entity_poly.entity_id
_entity_poly.type
_entity_poly.pdbx_seq_one_letter_code
_entity_poly.pdbx_strand_id
1 'polypeptide(L)'
;MSVVLDTAEVPSADRAEYWHEAVSHTFIPLDVALLEAAPDPATITSHRLGALQVSLVQAGPQRVERSAALIARSGEDHLTLALQHRGTARLVQDGHQVELRPGTFAISDAGRPFAKELPGPFVFTAFHWPRSAVGVSEEDLRVLTATAFGTGDDTARLVAAYLECLSRSAGSMEPHVAAWLATTALDLLAVLAHERRGRSVPEASEVALATLARVKDHILRHLGDPDLSPEGIAAAHHVSVRYLHKLFRFEGVTVARWIHRQRLDMCRRDLARPTAGRATVAAVAGRWGFVSASHFSRAFRAAYGVSPREWQACAGAGPAQPPLPVDPPLPVDRPGRVDRPTGYGVAV
;
A
#
# COMPACT_ATOMS: atom_id res chain seq x y z
N MET A 1 9.74 -16.31 -13.88
CA MET A 1 10.52 -17.23 -13.03
C MET A 1 9.61 -17.70 -11.93
N SER A 2 9.52 -19.01 -11.71
CA SER A 2 8.79 -19.61 -10.59
C SER A 2 9.78 -19.89 -9.46
N VAL A 3 9.41 -19.54 -8.23
CA VAL A 3 10.17 -19.89 -7.02
C VAL A 3 9.29 -20.82 -6.19
N VAL A 4 9.82 -21.97 -5.79
CA VAL A 4 9.14 -22.92 -4.92
C VAL A 4 9.98 -23.08 -3.65
N LEU A 5 9.37 -22.84 -2.50
CA LEU A 5 9.93 -23.07 -1.18
C LEU A 5 9.10 -24.18 -0.52
N ASP A 6 9.76 -25.25 -0.07
CA ASP A 6 9.11 -26.41 0.54
C ASP A 6 9.87 -26.83 1.80
N THR A 7 9.17 -26.90 2.92
CA THR A 7 9.77 -27.35 4.19
C THR A 7 9.82 -28.86 4.35
N ALA A 8 9.25 -29.63 3.41
CA ALA A 8 9.30 -31.11 3.48
C ALA A 8 10.73 -31.65 3.42
N GLU A 9 11.63 -30.96 2.71
CA GLU A 9 13.04 -31.31 2.57
C GLU A 9 13.90 -30.85 3.78
N VAL A 10 13.30 -30.09 4.72
CA VAL A 10 13.99 -29.55 5.90
C VAL A 10 13.74 -30.44 7.11
N PRO A 11 14.77 -30.75 7.95
CA PRO A 11 14.58 -31.48 9.20
C PRO A 11 13.49 -30.83 10.06
N SER A 12 12.69 -31.63 10.74
CA SER A 12 11.53 -31.12 11.51
C SER A 12 11.91 -30.09 12.58
N ALA A 13 13.10 -30.19 13.15
CA ALA A 13 13.61 -29.25 14.14
C ALA A 13 13.87 -27.84 13.56
N ASP A 14 14.23 -27.76 12.28
CA ASP A 14 14.64 -26.51 11.62
C ASP A 14 13.51 -25.88 10.78
N ARG A 15 12.38 -26.60 10.63
CA ARG A 15 11.26 -26.15 9.78
C ARG A 15 10.68 -24.80 10.19
N ALA A 16 10.60 -24.54 11.49
CA ALA A 16 10.03 -23.30 12.01
C ALA A 16 10.88 -22.08 11.62
N GLU A 17 12.20 -22.17 11.78
CA GLU A 17 13.14 -21.10 11.42
C GLU A 17 13.17 -20.90 9.91
N TYR A 18 13.31 -21.99 9.15
CA TYR A 18 13.28 -21.94 7.69
C TYR A 18 11.97 -21.31 7.16
N TRP A 19 10.81 -21.67 7.75
CA TRP A 19 9.53 -21.11 7.35
C TRP A 19 9.43 -19.63 7.62
N HIS A 20 9.90 -19.18 8.80
CA HIS A 20 9.96 -17.75 9.13
C HIS A 20 10.79 -16.97 8.11
N GLU A 21 11.97 -17.46 7.75
CA GLU A 21 12.83 -16.85 6.74
C GLU A 21 12.17 -16.88 5.35
N ALA A 22 11.59 -18.00 4.95
CA ALA A 22 10.92 -18.18 3.66
C ALA A 22 9.75 -17.19 3.48
N VAL A 23 8.92 -17.02 4.50
CA VAL A 23 7.81 -16.04 4.49
C VAL A 23 8.34 -14.61 4.41
N SER A 24 9.32 -14.27 5.26
CA SER A 24 9.88 -12.91 5.31
C SER A 24 10.65 -12.55 4.03
N HIS A 25 11.29 -13.51 3.39
CA HIS A 25 12.00 -13.30 2.12
C HIS A 25 11.03 -13.21 0.92
N THR A 26 9.95 -14.00 0.96
CA THR A 26 8.98 -14.04 -0.15
C THR A 26 8.11 -12.79 -0.19
N PHE A 27 7.72 -12.26 0.95
CA PHE A 27 6.78 -11.15 1.04
C PHE A 27 7.48 -9.86 1.51
N ILE A 28 7.52 -9.68 2.80
CA ILE A 28 8.13 -8.57 3.52
C ILE A 28 8.55 -9.11 4.89
N PRO A 29 9.44 -8.45 5.63
CA PRO A 29 9.73 -8.86 6.99
C PRO A 29 8.48 -8.94 7.86
N LEU A 30 8.18 -10.13 8.37
CA LEU A 30 7.02 -10.48 9.18
C LEU A 30 7.47 -11.31 10.39
N ASP A 31 6.81 -11.11 11.51
CA ASP A 31 6.91 -12.03 12.64
C ASP A 31 5.93 -13.18 12.41
N VAL A 32 6.43 -14.42 12.37
CA VAL A 32 5.64 -15.64 12.14
C VAL A 32 5.76 -16.51 13.38
N ALA A 33 4.66 -16.75 14.06
CA ALA A 33 4.54 -17.65 15.20
C ALA A 33 3.70 -18.86 14.80
N LEU A 34 4.32 -20.06 14.76
CA LEU A 34 3.61 -21.31 14.55
C LEU A 34 2.80 -21.67 15.80
N LEU A 35 1.59 -22.14 15.63
CA LEU A 35 0.69 -22.53 16.74
C LEU A 35 0.83 -24.00 17.13
N GLU A 36 1.63 -24.77 16.40
CA GLU A 36 1.93 -26.18 16.64
C GLU A 36 3.42 -26.38 16.88
N ALA A 37 3.76 -27.26 17.83
CA ALA A 37 5.14 -27.56 18.19
C ALA A 37 5.89 -28.37 17.13
N ALA A 38 5.17 -29.18 16.35
CA ALA A 38 5.70 -29.98 15.25
C ALA A 38 4.92 -29.65 13.97
N PRO A 39 5.33 -28.60 13.23
CA PRO A 39 4.57 -28.14 12.07
C PRO A 39 4.63 -29.16 10.93
N ASP A 40 3.48 -29.37 10.30
CA ASP A 40 3.38 -30.06 9.03
C ASP A 40 4.22 -29.35 7.94
N PRO A 41 4.62 -30.08 6.88
CA PRO A 41 5.29 -29.45 5.75
C PRO A 41 4.48 -28.30 5.16
N ALA A 42 5.16 -27.20 4.85
CA ALA A 42 4.57 -25.98 4.32
C ALA A 42 5.21 -25.60 2.99
N THR A 43 4.45 -25.00 2.08
CA THR A 43 4.91 -24.65 0.74
C THR A 43 4.53 -23.22 0.36
N ILE A 44 5.43 -22.54 -0.38
CA ILE A 44 5.15 -21.30 -1.09
C ILE A 44 5.57 -21.46 -2.54
N THR A 45 4.63 -21.30 -3.47
CA THR A 45 4.92 -21.26 -4.91
C THR A 45 4.63 -19.86 -5.43
N SER A 46 5.65 -19.16 -5.91
CA SER A 46 5.56 -17.77 -6.32
C SER A 46 5.84 -17.56 -7.81
N HIS A 47 5.05 -16.71 -8.44
CA HIS A 47 5.20 -16.26 -9.82
C HIS A 47 5.19 -14.74 -9.87
N ARG A 48 6.00 -14.16 -10.78
CA ARG A 48 6.01 -12.71 -11.00
C ARG A 48 5.32 -12.34 -12.32
N LEU A 49 4.31 -11.48 -12.23
CA LEU A 49 3.50 -10.97 -13.33
C LEU A 49 3.70 -9.45 -13.44
N GLY A 50 4.77 -9.00 -14.08
CA GLY A 50 5.17 -7.59 -14.07
C GLY A 50 5.52 -7.10 -12.66
N ALA A 51 4.78 -6.10 -12.16
CA ALA A 51 4.94 -5.57 -10.80
C ALA A 51 4.23 -6.43 -9.73
N LEU A 52 3.29 -7.29 -10.12
CA LEU A 52 2.56 -8.18 -9.22
C LEU A 52 3.36 -9.45 -8.94
N GLN A 53 3.43 -9.84 -7.68
CA GLN A 53 3.81 -11.19 -7.27
C GLN A 53 2.56 -11.95 -6.84
N VAL A 54 2.39 -13.16 -7.38
CA VAL A 54 1.32 -14.10 -7.03
C VAL A 54 1.95 -15.29 -6.34
N SER A 55 1.55 -15.56 -5.10
CA SER A 55 2.14 -16.63 -4.29
C SER A 55 1.05 -17.51 -3.69
N LEU A 56 1.04 -18.79 -4.06
CA LEU A 56 0.21 -19.78 -3.42
C LEU A 56 0.94 -20.26 -2.16
N VAL A 57 0.27 -20.17 -1.01
CA VAL A 57 0.79 -20.53 0.31
C VAL A 57 -0.07 -21.63 0.90
N GLN A 58 0.57 -22.72 1.32
CA GLN A 58 -0.05 -23.81 2.06
C GLN A 58 0.77 -24.10 3.31
N ALA A 59 0.14 -24.09 4.48
CA ALA A 59 0.82 -24.35 5.74
C ALA A 59 -0.16 -24.76 6.85
N GLY A 60 0.38 -25.14 8.00
CA GLY A 60 -0.32 -25.39 9.25
C GLY A 60 -0.69 -24.11 10.01
N PRO A 61 -1.28 -24.25 11.21
CA PRO A 61 -1.75 -23.13 12.01
C PRO A 61 -0.64 -22.15 12.38
N GLN A 62 -0.88 -20.85 12.19
CA GLN A 62 0.12 -19.82 12.50
C GLN A 62 -0.51 -18.46 12.76
N ARG A 63 0.26 -17.58 13.38
CA ARG A 63 -0.01 -16.15 13.49
C ARG A 63 1.09 -15.37 12.81
N VAL A 64 0.72 -14.38 12.03
CA VAL A 64 1.62 -13.52 11.28
C VAL A 64 1.36 -12.08 11.69
N GLU A 65 2.41 -11.36 12.07
CA GLU A 65 2.33 -9.96 12.48
C GLU A 65 3.29 -9.07 11.71
N ARG A 66 2.80 -7.89 11.36
CA ARG A 66 3.59 -6.79 10.84
C ARG A 66 3.58 -5.67 11.86
N SER A 67 4.60 -5.61 12.70
CA SER A 67 4.71 -4.59 13.75
C SER A 67 5.22 -3.25 13.20
N ALA A 68 4.96 -2.15 13.93
CA ALA A 68 5.51 -0.84 13.61
C ALA A 68 7.05 -0.84 13.56
N ALA A 69 7.69 -1.67 14.40
CA ALA A 69 9.15 -1.82 14.41
C ALA A 69 9.66 -2.47 13.11
N LEU A 70 8.99 -3.50 12.60
CA LEU A 70 9.33 -4.13 11.33
C LEU A 70 9.12 -3.16 10.15
N ILE A 71 8.05 -2.36 10.15
CA ILE A 71 7.79 -1.34 9.14
C ILE A 71 8.93 -0.31 9.10
N ALA A 72 9.34 0.21 10.28
CA ALA A 72 10.42 1.17 10.37
C ALA A 72 11.76 0.64 9.85
N ARG A 73 12.04 -0.65 10.09
CA ARG A 73 13.31 -1.30 9.69
C ARG A 73 13.39 -1.66 8.22
N SER A 74 12.30 -2.16 7.62
CA SER A 74 12.34 -2.66 6.23
C SER A 74 12.13 -1.56 5.20
N GLY A 75 11.40 -0.49 5.52
CA GLY A 75 11.04 0.55 4.57
C GLY A 75 10.18 0.08 3.38
N GLU A 76 9.80 -1.19 3.36
CA GLU A 76 9.00 -1.79 2.29
C GLU A 76 7.54 -1.43 2.48
N ASP A 77 6.90 -1.05 1.39
CA ASP A 77 5.53 -0.58 1.34
C ASP A 77 4.80 -1.29 0.21
N HIS A 78 3.97 -2.24 0.60
CA HIS A 78 3.26 -3.12 -0.32
C HIS A 78 1.79 -3.22 0.07
N LEU A 79 0.97 -3.48 -0.92
CA LEU A 79 -0.41 -3.90 -0.75
C LEU A 79 -0.50 -5.41 -0.98
N THR A 80 -1.11 -6.13 -0.07
CA THR A 80 -1.30 -7.58 -0.19
C THR A 80 -2.78 -7.92 -0.14
N LEU A 81 -3.27 -8.59 -1.17
CA LEU A 81 -4.58 -9.23 -1.17
C LEU A 81 -4.40 -10.72 -0.92
N ALA A 82 -5.13 -11.28 0.04
CA ALA A 82 -5.14 -12.70 0.32
C ALA A 82 -6.50 -13.31 -0.05
N LEU A 83 -6.52 -14.19 -1.06
CA LEU A 83 -7.69 -14.98 -1.47
C LEU A 83 -7.63 -16.35 -0.80
N GLN A 84 -8.58 -16.65 0.08
CA GLN A 84 -8.63 -17.88 0.85
C GLN A 84 -9.22 -19.02 0.01
N HIS A 85 -8.51 -20.18 -0.05
CA HIS A 85 -8.98 -21.39 -0.74
C HIS A 85 -9.41 -22.49 0.23
N ARG A 86 -8.67 -22.66 1.34
CA ARG A 86 -8.97 -23.64 2.40
C ARG A 86 -8.65 -23.07 3.77
N GLY A 87 -9.36 -23.58 4.79
CA GLY A 87 -9.23 -23.08 6.16
C GLY A 87 -9.84 -21.69 6.31
N THR A 88 -9.64 -21.10 7.48
CA THR A 88 -10.10 -19.75 7.81
C THR A 88 -8.93 -18.86 8.23
N ALA A 89 -9.06 -17.56 8.07
CA ALA A 89 -8.10 -16.60 8.57
C ALA A 89 -8.82 -15.42 9.21
N ARG A 90 -8.23 -14.85 10.26
CA ARG A 90 -8.67 -13.61 10.89
C ARG A 90 -7.63 -12.54 10.61
N LEU A 91 -8.02 -11.45 9.98
CA LEU A 91 -7.17 -10.29 9.70
C LEU A 91 -7.61 -9.12 10.56
N VAL A 92 -6.65 -8.46 11.21
CA VAL A 92 -6.87 -7.25 12.00
C VAL A 92 -5.93 -6.16 11.49
N GLN A 93 -6.49 -5.01 11.13
CA GLN A 93 -5.75 -3.80 10.76
C GLN A 93 -6.57 -2.55 11.09
N ASP A 94 -5.95 -1.50 11.63
CA ASP A 94 -6.57 -0.20 11.95
C ASP A 94 -7.84 -0.31 12.82
N GLY A 95 -7.87 -1.25 13.75
CA GLY A 95 -9.02 -1.52 14.61
C GLY A 95 -10.18 -2.28 13.95
N HIS A 96 -10.08 -2.57 12.65
CA HIS A 96 -11.03 -3.43 11.94
C HIS A 96 -10.57 -4.88 12.01
N GLN A 97 -11.55 -5.78 12.17
CA GLN A 97 -11.31 -7.21 12.18
C GLN A 97 -12.23 -7.89 11.17
N VAL A 98 -11.67 -8.82 10.40
CA VAL A 98 -12.42 -9.59 9.42
C VAL A 98 -12.03 -11.05 9.44
N GLU A 99 -13.01 -11.92 9.22
CA GLU A 99 -12.82 -13.36 9.04
C GLU A 99 -12.88 -13.69 7.55
N LEU A 100 -11.86 -14.41 7.07
CA LEU A 100 -11.79 -14.93 5.72
C LEU A 100 -12.15 -16.40 5.72
N ARG A 101 -13.00 -16.78 4.76
CA ARG A 101 -13.44 -18.16 4.48
C ARG A 101 -13.11 -18.52 3.04
N PRO A 102 -13.13 -19.81 2.67
CA PRO A 102 -12.92 -20.20 1.28
C PRO A 102 -13.78 -19.41 0.29
N GLY A 103 -13.15 -18.90 -0.77
CA GLY A 103 -13.78 -18.04 -1.79
C GLY A 103 -13.85 -16.55 -1.45
N THR A 104 -13.42 -16.15 -0.25
CA THR A 104 -13.35 -14.72 0.12
C THR A 104 -11.91 -14.21 0.11
N PHE A 105 -11.74 -12.89 -0.05
CA PHE A 105 -10.46 -12.23 0.04
C PHE A 105 -10.53 -10.97 0.91
N ALA A 106 -9.38 -10.56 1.42
CA ALA A 106 -9.20 -9.26 2.06
C ALA A 106 -7.85 -8.65 1.68
N ILE A 107 -7.77 -7.34 1.84
CA ILE A 107 -6.59 -6.55 1.54
C ILE A 107 -5.96 -6.07 2.84
N SER A 108 -4.64 -6.17 2.94
CA SER A 108 -3.82 -5.59 4.00
C SER A 108 -2.79 -4.62 3.41
N ASP A 109 -2.55 -3.51 4.11
CA ASP A 109 -1.55 -2.52 3.77
C ASP A 109 -0.31 -2.73 4.64
N ALA A 110 0.80 -3.15 4.01
CA ALA A 110 2.04 -3.44 4.71
C ALA A 110 2.77 -2.18 5.24
N GLY A 111 2.37 -1.00 4.80
CA GLY A 111 2.82 0.28 5.36
C GLY A 111 2.23 0.59 6.73
N ARG A 112 1.28 -0.21 7.22
CA ARG A 112 0.60 -0.07 8.53
C ARG A 112 0.64 -1.39 9.29
N PRO A 113 0.65 -1.38 10.64
CA PRO A 113 0.62 -2.60 11.43
C PRO A 113 -0.62 -3.44 11.13
N PHE A 114 -0.43 -4.76 11.05
CA PHE A 114 -1.54 -5.72 10.95
C PHE A 114 -1.17 -7.04 11.64
N ALA A 115 -2.20 -7.81 11.98
CA ALA A 115 -2.07 -9.19 12.44
C ALA A 115 -2.99 -10.09 11.63
N LYS A 116 -2.49 -11.27 11.26
CA LYS A 116 -3.27 -12.33 10.61
C LYS A 116 -3.11 -13.63 11.40
N GLU A 117 -4.22 -14.20 11.82
CA GLU A 117 -4.28 -15.47 12.52
C GLU A 117 -4.94 -16.52 11.64
N LEU A 118 -4.29 -17.67 11.51
CA LEU A 118 -4.76 -18.85 10.76
C LEU A 118 -4.81 -20.01 11.74
N PRO A 119 -5.98 -20.28 12.34
CA PRO A 119 -6.09 -21.20 13.49
C PRO A 119 -6.00 -22.69 13.12
N GLY A 120 -6.05 -23.02 11.84
CA GLY A 120 -5.94 -24.39 11.32
C GLY A 120 -5.17 -24.45 10.02
N PRO A 121 -4.99 -25.66 9.43
CA PRO A 121 -4.36 -25.81 8.13
C PRO A 121 -5.08 -24.97 7.07
N PHE A 122 -4.31 -24.31 6.22
CA PHE A 122 -4.84 -23.35 5.25
C PHE A 122 -4.17 -23.43 3.88
N VAL A 123 -4.88 -22.92 2.89
CA VAL A 123 -4.36 -22.60 1.56
C VAL A 123 -4.92 -21.25 1.15
N PHE A 124 -4.07 -20.31 0.79
CA PHE A 124 -4.48 -19.03 0.18
C PHE A 124 -3.52 -18.60 -0.92
N THR A 125 -4.00 -17.77 -1.84
CA THR A 125 -3.14 -17.05 -2.78
C THR A 125 -2.95 -15.61 -2.31
N ALA A 126 -1.69 -15.20 -2.16
CA ALA A 126 -1.32 -13.81 -1.92
C ALA A 126 -1.00 -13.12 -3.25
N PHE A 127 -1.65 -11.99 -3.48
CA PHE A 127 -1.35 -11.05 -4.56
C PHE A 127 -0.66 -9.83 -3.93
N HIS A 128 0.57 -9.57 -4.32
CA HIS A 128 1.45 -8.63 -3.64
C HIS A 128 1.98 -7.58 -4.62
N TRP A 129 1.60 -6.32 -4.42
CA TRP A 129 2.00 -5.19 -5.25
C TRP A 129 2.84 -4.19 -4.47
N PRO A 130 3.90 -3.62 -5.08
CA PRO A 130 4.50 -2.41 -4.55
C PRO A 130 3.45 -1.30 -4.45
N ARG A 131 3.43 -0.55 -3.35
CA ARG A 131 2.48 0.54 -3.14
C ARG A 131 2.50 1.56 -4.28
N SER A 132 3.67 1.79 -4.89
CA SER A 132 3.84 2.70 -6.02
C SER A 132 3.13 2.24 -7.29
N ALA A 133 2.86 0.94 -7.45
CA ALA A 133 2.11 0.41 -8.60
C ALA A 133 0.60 0.52 -8.43
N VAL A 134 0.11 0.80 -7.21
CA VAL A 134 -1.32 0.84 -6.89
C VAL A 134 -1.84 2.25 -7.07
N GLY A 135 -2.66 2.46 -8.12
CA GLY A 135 -3.27 3.74 -8.47
C GLY A 135 -4.50 4.12 -7.62
N VAL A 136 -4.80 3.37 -6.56
CA VAL A 136 -5.95 3.60 -5.67
C VAL A 136 -5.61 4.66 -4.63
N SER A 137 -6.54 5.57 -4.36
CA SER A 137 -6.34 6.64 -3.36
C SER A 137 -6.22 6.05 -1.95
N GLU A 138 -5.59 6.80 -1.04
CA GLU A 138 -5.47 6.40 0.38
C GLU A 138 -6.82 6.18 1.04
N GLU A 139 -7.74 7.05 0.73
CA GLU A 139 -9.10 7.00 1.27
C GLU A 139 -9.85 5.77 0.76
N ASP A 140 -9.64 5.40 -0.51
CA ASP A 140 -10.22 4.19 -1.09
C ASP A 140 -9.56 2.92 -0.52
N LEU A 141 -8.26 2.95 -0.26
CA LEU A 141 -7.56 1.84 0.38
C LEU A 141 -8.02 1.59 1.82
N ARG A 142 -8.33 2.65 2.58
CA ARG A 142 -8.88 2.50 3.94
C ARG A 142 -10.23 1.78 3.95
N VAL A 143 -11.03 1.95 2.90
CA VAL A 143 -12.32 1.26 2.76
C VAL A 143 -12.13 -0.21 2.36
N LEU A 144 -11.04 -0.51 1.64
CA LEU A 144 -10.73 -1.86 1.18
C LEU A 144 -9.97 -2.70 2.22
N THR A 145 -9.14 -2.07 3.08
CA THR A 145 -8.31 -2.79 4.04
C THR A 145 -9.15 -3.40 5.16
N ALA A 146 -8.78 -4.61 5.58
CA ALA A 146 -9.46 -5.40 6.62
C ALA A 146 -10.99 -5.51 6.40
N THR A 147 -11.42 -5.58 5.13
CA THR A 147 -12.80 -5.83 4.71
C THR A 147 -12.83 -7.15 3.96
N ALA A 148 -13.81 -8.03 4.27
CA ALA A 148 -14.02 -9.27 3.53
C ALA A 148 -14.83 -8.99 2.27
N PHE A 149 -14.34 -9.54 1.15
CA PHE A 149 -14.99 -9.50 -0.14
C PHE A 149 -15.25 -10.93 -0.65
N GLY A 150 -16.27 -11.11 -1.50
CA GLY A 150 -16.56 -12.39 -2.16
C GLY A 150 -17.87 -13.04 -1.76
N THR A 151 -18.55 -12.57 -0.68
CA THR A 151 -19.89 -13.07 -0.30
C THR A 151 -20.89 -11.93 -0.32
N GLY A 152 -22.02 -12.12 -0.98
CA GLY A 152 -23.15 -11.15 -0.97
C GLY A 152 -23.00 -9.95 -1.92
N ASP A 153 -21.91 -9.87 -2.68
CA ASP A 153 -21.58 -8.77 -3.60
C ASP A 153 -21.15 -9.35 -4.95
N ASP A 154 -21.88 -9.06 -6.00
CA ASP A 154 -21.66 -9.62 -7.35
C ASP A 154 -20.32 -9.16 -7.94
N THR A 155 -19.97 -7.90 -7.74
CA THR A 155 -18.68 -7.35 -8.20
C THR A 155 -17.53 -8.02 -7.48
N ALA A 156 -17.60 -8.18 -6.16
CA ALA A 156 -16.57 -8.87 -5.40
C ALA A 156 -16.41 -10.34 -5.78
N ARG A 157 -17.52 -11.04 -6.10
CA ARG A 157 -17.47 -12.43 -6.61
C ARG A 157 -16.80 -12.51 -7.97
N LEU A 158 -17.06 -11.56 -8.86
CA LEU A 158 -16.41 -11.49 -10.16
C LEU A 158 -14.90 -11.25 -10.00
N VAL A 159 -14.52 -10.34 -9.12
CA VAL A 159 -13.11 -10.06 -8.81
C VAL A 159 -12.43 -11.30 -8.21
N ALA A 160 -13.06 -11.98 -7.26
CA ALA A 160 -12.53 -13.23 -6.69
C ALA A 160 -12.29 -14.30 -7.76
N ALA A 161 -13.26 -14.50 -8.67
CA ALA A 161 -13.15 -15.46 -9.77
C ALA A 161 -12.03 -15.08 -10.75
N TYR A 162 -11.87 -13.78 -11.05
CA TYR A 162 -10.77 -13.28 -11.87
C TYR A 162 -9.41 -13.58 -11.22
N LEU A 163 -9.25 -13.24 -9.94
CA LEU A 163 -8.01 -13.48 -9.19
C LEU A 163 -7.68 -14.97 -9.10
N GLU A 164 -8.68 -15.81 -8.92
CA GLU A 164 -8.49 -17.26 -8.91
C GLU A 164 -8.02 -17.80 -10.28
N CYS A 165 -8.62 -17.34 -11.38
CA CYS A 165 -8.17 -17.67 -12.72
C CYS A 165 -6.74 -17.17 -12.98
N LEU A 166 -6.42 -15.95 -12.57
CA LEU A 166 -5.10 -15.36 -12.70
C LEU A 166 -4.04 -16.18 -11.93
N SER A 167 -4.35 -16.60 -10.70
CA SER A 167 -3.42 -17.40 -9.89
C SER A 167 -3.13 -18.76 -10.51
N ARG A 168 -4.14 -19.44 -11.02
CA ARG A 168 -3.99 -20.77 -11.66
C ARG A 168 -3.15 -20.71 -12.94
N SER A 169 -3.25 -19.62 -13.67
CA SER A 169 -2.55 -19.45 -14.94
C SER A 169 -1.19 -18.76 -14.82
N ALA A 170 -0.82 -18.28 -13.62
CA ALA A 170 0.36 -17.45 -13.40
C ALA A 170 1.68 -18.08 -13.88
N GLY A 171 1.80 -19.40 -13.81
CA GLY A 171 3.01 -20.13 -14.21
C GLY A 171 3.15 -20.39 -15.71
N SER A 172 2.08 -20.24 -16.49
CA SER A 172 2.03 -20.56 -17.92
C SER A 172 1.84 -19.36 -18.85
N MET A 173 1.69 -18.15 -18.29
CA MET A 173 1.44 -16.94 -19.08
C MET A 173 2.69 -16.37 -19.69
N GLU A 174 2.57 -15.84 -20.90
CA GLU A 174 3.59 -14.99 -21.51
C GLU A 174 3.78 -13.69 -20.70
N PRO A 175 5.03 -13.22 -20.49
CA PRO A 175 5.34 -12.11 -19.59
C PRO A 175 4.56 -10.81 -19.86
N HIS A 176 4.35 -10.47 -21.13
CA HIS A 176 3.62 -9.25 -21.51
C HIS A 176 2.12 -9.36 -21.22
N VAL A 177 1.50 -10.54 -21.47
CA VAL A 177 0.10 -10.80 -21.15
C VAL A 177 -0.11 -10.81 -19.65
N ALA A 178 0.81 -11.45 -18.91
CA ALA A 178 0.80 -11.50 -17.46
C ALA A 178 0.84 -10.10 -16.82
N ALA A 179 1.67 -9.19 -17.35
CA ALA A 179 1.76 -7.81 -16.87
C ALA A 179 0.45 -7.02 -17.11
N TRP A 180 -0.21 -7.21 -18.25
CA TRP A 180 -1.50 -6.57 -18.53
C TRP A 180 -2.61 -7.08 -17.60
N LEU A 181 -2.70 -8.39 -17.43
CA LEU A 181 -3.69 -8.97 -16.51
C LEU A 181 -3.43 -8.56 -15.06
N ALA A 182 -2.18 -8.39 -14.64
CA ALA A 182 -1.84 -7.85 -13.32
C ALA A 182 -2.35 -6.41 -13.14
N THR A 183 -2.29 -5.58 -14.17
CA THR A 183 -2.86 -4.21 -14.16
C THR A 183 -4.37 -4.26 -14.07
N THR A 184 -5.02 -5.13 -14.82
CA THR A 184 -6.49 -5.33 -14.77
C THR A 184 -6.96 -5.72 -13.35
N ALA A 185 -6.17 -6.49 -12.59
CA ALA A 185 -6.49 -6.80 -11.21
C ALA A 185 -6.56 -5.54 -10.33
N LEU A 186 -5.65 -4.57 -10.53
CA LEU A 186 -5.68 -3.29 -9.82
C LEU A 186 -6.89 -2.42 -10.22
N ASP A 187 -7.25 -2.42 -11.50
CA ASP A 187 -8.43 -1.69 -11.98
C ASP A 187 -9.71 -2.24 -11.36
N LEU A 188 -9.82 -3.56 -11.25
CA LEU A 188 -10.95 -4.22 -10.58
C LEU A 188 -11.02 -3.87 -9.08
N LEU A 189 -9.89 -3.77 -8.39
CA LEU A 189 -9.86 -3.31 -7.00
C LEU A 189 -10.28 -1.84 -6.88
N ALA A 190 -9.93 -1.00 -7.82
CA ALA A 190 -10.41 0.39 -7.86
C ALA A 190 -11.93 0.46 -8.04
N VAL A 191 -12.52 -0.39 -8.87
CA VAL A 191 -13.99 -0.52 -9.03
C VAL A 191 -14.64 -0.87 -7.69
N LEU A 192 -14.14 -1.89 -6.98
CA LEU A 192 -14.65 -2.28 -5.65
C LEU A 192 -14.57 -1.13 -4.64
N ALA A 193 -13.47 -0.36 -4.66
CA ALA A 193 -13.33 0.79 -3.78
C ALA A 193 -14.40 1.85 -4.05
N HIS A 194 -14.65 2.17 -5.32
CA HIS A 194 -15.66 3.14 -5.71
C HIS A 194 -17.08 2.69 -5.33
N GLU A 195 -17.40 1.43 -5.58
CA GLU A 195 -18.71 0.84 -5.22
C GLU A 195 -18.95 0.89 -3.71
N ARG A 196 -17.95 0.49 -2.91
CA ARG A 196 -18.04 0.52 -1.44
C ARG A 196 -18.26 1.91 -0.88
N ARG A 197 -17.79 2.95 -1.55
CA ARG A 197 -18.04 4.34 -1.15
C ARG A 197 -19.37 4.90 -1.65
N GLY A 198 -20.20 4.10 -2.30
CA GLY A 198 -21.45 4.54 -2.91
C GLY A 198 -21.24 5.58 -4.01
N ARG A 199 -20.04 5.60 -4.62
CA ARG A 199 -19.71 6.47 -5.75
C ARG A 199 -19.86 5.68 -7.06
N SER A 200 -20.47 6.28 -8.06
CA SER A 200 -20.44 5.73 -9.41
C SER A 200 -18.99 5.63 -9.90
N VAL A 201 -18.65 4.52 -10.55
CA VAL A 201 -17.34 4.38 -11.21
C VAL A 201 -17.20 5.54 -12.19
N PRO A 202 -16.13 6.35 -12.10
CA PRO A 202 -15.96 7.45 -13.04
C PRO A 202 -15.86 6.92 -14.46
N GLU A 203 -16.62 7.49 -15.40
CA GLU A 203 -16.40 7.30 -16.82
C GLU A 203 -15.08 8.02 -17.24
N ALA A 204 -13.96 7.48 -16.76
CA ALA A 204 -12.67 7.94 -17.24
C ALA A 204 -12.41 7.29 -18.60
N SER A 205 -12.27 8.09 -19.64
CA SER A 205 -11.83 7.56 -20.94
C SER A 205 -10.45 6.88 -20.75
N GLU A 206 -10.16 5.83 -21.50
CA GLU A 206 -8.84 5.17 -21.50
C GLU A 206 -7.69 6.17 -21.68
N VAL A 207 -7.94 7.23 -22.45
CA VAL A 207 -7.01 8.36 -22.66
C VAL A 207 -6.73 9.11 -21.36
N ALA A 208 -7.75 9.32 -20.51
CA ALA A 208 -7.58 10.00 -19.22
C ALA A 208 -6.77 9.15 -18.25
N LEU A 209 -7.03 7.85 -18.17
CA LEU A 209 -6.26 6.90 -17.34
C LEU A 209 -4.81 6.79 -17.79
N ALA A 210 -4.57 6.65 -19.10
CA ALA A 210 -3.22 6.62 -19.66
C ALA A 210 -2.46 7.94 -19.42
N THR A 211 -3.15 9.06 -19.50
CA THR A 211 -2.56 10.38 -19.21
C THR A 211 -2.22 10.51 -17.72
N LEU A 212 -3.11 10.08 -16.83
CA LEU A 212 -2.85 10.08 -15.39
C LEU A 212 -1.65 9.21 -15.02
N ALA A 213 -1.55 8.01 -15.60
CA ALA A 213 -0.41 7.12 -15.38
C ALA A 213 0.92 7.76 -15.82
N ARG A 214 0.98 8.39 -17.00
CA ARG A 214 2.16 9.12 -17.48
C ARG A 214 2.54 10.29 -16.59
N VAL A 215 1.53 11.04 -16.13
CA VAL A 215 1.73 12.17 -15.21
C VAL A 215 2.30 11.69 -13.88
N LYS A 216 1.76 10.63 -13.30
CA LYS A 216 2.28 10.04 -12.06
C LYS A 216 3.72 9.58 -12.20
N ASP A 217 4.06 8.89 -13.27
CA ASP A 217 5.41 8.43 -13.58
C ASP A 217 6.39 9.63 -13.72
N HIS A 218 5.96 10.70 -14.39
CA HIS A 218 6.73 11.94 -14.47
C HIS A 218 6.99 12.53 -13.08
N ILE A 219 5.97 12.66 -12.25
CA ILE A 219 6.10 13.18 -10.88
C ILE A 219 7.08 12.33 -10.07
N LEU A 220 6.96 10.99 -10.11
CA LEU A 220 7.83 10.08 -9.37
C LEU A 220 9.30 10.23 -9.77
N ARG A 221 9.60 10.44 -11.05
CA ARG A 221 10.97 10.68 -11.53
C ARG A 221 11.54 12.04 -11.11
N HIS A 222 10.68 13.02 -10.82
CA HIS A 222 11.10 14.40 -10.49
C HIS A 222 10.77 14.79 -9.03
N LEU A 223 10.49 13.83 -8.13
CA LEU A 223 10.12 14.10 -6.74
C LEU A 223 11.16 14.93 -5.96
N GLY A 224 12.44 14.76 -6.31
CA GLY A 224 13.54 15.51 -5.68
C GLY A 224 13.64 16.96 -6.11
N ASP A 225 12.96 17.35 -7.18
CA ASP A 225 12.95 18.74 -7.66
C ASP A 225 12.05 19.61 -6.75
N PRO A 226 12.61 20.60 -6.02
CA PRO A 226 11.82 21.47 -5.16
C PRO A 226 10.82 22.34 -5.94
N ASP A 227 11.11 22.63 -7.23
CA ASP A 227 10.28 23.48 -8.10
C ASP A 227 9.21 22.69 -8.86
N LEU A 228 9.08 21.38 -8.62
CA LEU A 228 8.03 20.56 -9.20
C LEU A 228 6.64 21.11 -8.84
N SER A 229 5.95 21.66 -9.82
CA SER A 229 4.66 22.35 -9.67
C SER A 229 3.59 21.79 -10.60
N PRO A 230 2.30 21.95 -10.27
CA PRO A 230 1.22 21.56 -11.17
C PRO A 230 1.32 22.19 -12.55
N GLU A 231 1.79 23.43 -12.63
CA GLU A 231 1.98 24.19 -13.87
C GLU A 231 3.07 23.56 -14.72
N GLY A 232 4.22 23.23 -14.14
CA GLY A 232 5.34 22.56 -14.81
C GLY A 232 4.95 21.17 -15.30
N ILE A 233 4.23 20.39 -14.48
CA ILE A 233 3.73 19.08 -14.85
C ILE A 233 2.73 19.16 -16.00
N ALA A 234 1.79 20.09 -15.95
CA ALA A 234 0.79 20.29 -17.01
C ALA A 234 1.44 20.67 -18.33
N ALA A 235 2.43 21.56 -18.31
CA ALA A 235 3.21 21.96 -19.48
C ALA A 235 4.00 20.79 -20.07
N ALA A 236 4.67 19.98 -19.24
CA ALA A 236 5.44 18.80 -19.68
C ALA A 236 4.57 17.74 -20.37
N HIS A 237 3.29 17.69 -20.04
CA HIS A 237 2.33 16.72 -20.62
C HIS A 237 1.38 17.33 -21.65
N HIS A 238 1.58 18.61 -22.02
CA HIS A 238 0.73 19.34 -22.97
C HIS A 238 -0.75 19.33 -22.60
N VAL A 239 -1.05 19.44 -21.31
CA VAL A 239 -2.42 19.51 -20.78
C VAL A 239 -2.64 20.82 -20.01
N SER A 240 -3.89 21.25 -19.85
CA SER A 240 -4.18 22.38 -18.99
C SER A 240 -4.06 22.01 -17.52
N VAL A 241 -3.67 22.94 -16.65
CA VAL A 241 -3.65 22.74 -15.18
C VAL A 241 -5.02 22.29 -14.67
N ARG A 242 -6.10 22.84 -15.24
CA ARG A 242 -7.48 22.43 -14.91
C ARG A 242 -7.73 20.96 -15.24
N TYR A 243 -7.22 20.47 -16.38
CA TYR A 243 -7.36 19.07 -16.76
C TYR A 243 -6.50 18.16 -15.85
N LEU A 244 -5.29 18.57 -15.52
CA LEU A 244 -4.44 17.90 -14.56
C LEU A 244 -5.15 17.72 -13.21
N HIS A 245 -5.74 18.80 -12.67
CA HIS A 245 -6.54 18.71 -11.44
C HIS A 245 -7.76 17.80 -11.60
N LYS A 246 -8.42 17.79 -12.77
CA LYS A 246 -9.54 16.88 -13.06
C LYS A 246 -9.09 15.42 -13.01
N LEU A 247 -7.92 15.09 -13.57
CA LEU A 247 -7.35 13.73 -13.52
C LEU A 247 -7.12 13.28 -12.07
N PHE A 248 -6.55 14.12 -11.21
CA PHE A 248 -6.30 13.77 -9.82
C PHE A 248 -7.57 13.77 -8.94
N ARG A 249 -8.66 14.40 -9.39
CA ARG A 249 -9.97 14.26 -8.72
C ARG A 249 -10.52 12.84 -8.78
N PHE A 250 -10.18 12.06 -9.79
CA PHE A 250 -10.50 10.63 -9.84
C PHE A 250 -9.80 9.85 -8.71
N GLU A 251 -8.64 10.34 -8.24
CA GLU A 251 -7.89 9.79 -7.10
C GLU A 251 -8.35 10.33 -5.74
N GLY A 252 -9.32 11.23 -5.71
CA GLY A 252 -9.80 11.85 -4.47
C GLY A 252 -8.80 12.81 -3.80
N VAL A 253 -7.69 13.17 -4.47
CA VAL A 253 -6.62 14.01 -3.93
C VAL A 253 -6.24 15.15 -4.87
N THR A 254 -5.61 16.21 -4.36
CA THR A 254 -5.00 17.22 -5.21
C THR A 254 -3.61 16.79 -5.66
N VAL A 255 -3.15 17.29 -6.83
CA VAL A 255 -1.79 17.04 -7.34
C VAL A 255 -0.72 17.36 -6.28
N ALA A 256 -0.80 18.54 -5.66
CA ALA A 256 0.14 18.98 -4.65
C ALA A 256 0.16 18.05 -3.42
N ARG A 257 -1.01 17.60 -2.96
CA ARG A 257 -1.12 16.64 -1.84
C ARG A 257 -0.54 15.27 -2.20
N TRP A 258 -0.75 14.83 -3.43
CA TRP A 258 -0.18 13.57 -3.92
C TRP A 258 1.35 13.63 -3.98
N ILE A 259 1.94 14.70 -4.55
CA ILE A 259 3.39 14.96 -4.58
C ILE A 259 3.96 14.97 -3.16
N HIS A 260 3.35 15.75 -2.27
CA HIS A 260 3.80 15.89 -0.89
C HIS A 260 3.84 14.55 -0.17
N ARG A 261 2.83 13.72 -0.38
CA ARG A 261 2.76 12.38 0.19
C ARG A 261 3.85 11.47 -0.36
N GLN A 262 4.06 11.44 -1.68
CA GLN A 262 5.13 10.63 -2.29
C GLN A 262 6.51 11.04 -1.75
N ARG A 263 6.75 12.34 -1.58
CA ARG A 263 7.98 12.86 -0.95
C ARG A 263 8.17 12.35 0.49
N LEU A 264 7.12 12.38 1.30
CA LEU A 264 7.14 11.86 2.67
C LEU A 264 7.44 10.35 2.70
N ASP A 265 6.81 9.58 1.82
CA ASP A 265 7.05 8.14 1.70
C ASP A 265 8.49 7.82 1.31
N MET A 266 9.08 8.58 0.36
CA MET A 266 10.48 8.39 -0.01
C MET A 266 11.43 8.77 1.13
N CYS A 267 11.15 9.85 1.87
CA CYS A 267 11.89 10.20 3.07
C CYS A 267 11.81 9.10 4.13
N ARG A 268 10.62 8.54 4.35
CA ARG A 268 10.39 7.45 5.30
C ARG A 268 11.25 6.23 4.96
N ARG A 269 11.27 5.83 3.69
CA ARG A 269 12.08 4.70 3.19
C ARG A 269 13.57 4.95 3.34
N ASP A 270 14.03 6.15 2.98
CA ASP A 270 15.45 6.51 3.10
C ASP A 270 15.91 6.58 4.56
N LEU A 271 15.08 7.09 5.47
CA LEU A 271 15.38 7.13 6.92
C LEU A 271 15.39 5.74 7.57
N ALA A 272 14.68 4.76 6.98
CA ALA A 272 14.65 3.39 7.48
C ALA A 272 15.85 2.53 7.02
N ARG A 273 16.65 2.97 6.04
CA ARG A 273 17.78 2.17 5.53
C ARG A 273 18.90 2.07 6.58
N PRO A 274 19.59 0.92 6.70
CA PRO A 274 20.71 0.73 7.65
C PRO A 274 21.85 1.72 7.47
N THR A 275 22.04 2.25 6.26
CA THR A 275 23.02 3.29 5.90
C THR A 275 22.53 4.71 6.27
N ALA A 276 21.27 4.87 6.67
CA ALA A 276 20.67 6.17 6.96
C ALA A 276 21.28 6.87 8.19
N GLY A 277 21.94 6.15 9.10
CA GLY A 277 22.65 6.74 10.25
C GLY A 277 23.76 7.71 9.86
N ARG A 278 24.23 7.68 8.59
CA ARG A 278 25.21 8.62 8.04
C ARG A 278 24.58 9.85 7.37
N ALA A 279 23.29 9.82 7.04
CA ALA A 279 22.57 10.92 6.43
C ALA A 279 21.77 11.70 7.49
N THR A 280 21.92 13.01 7.51
CA THR A 280 21.10 13.84 8.40
C THR A 280 19.64 13.87 7.91
N VAL A 281 18.70 14.03 8.84
CA VAL A 281 17.27 14.19 8.53
C VAL A 281 17.05 15.32 7.51
N ALA A 282 17.81 16.43 7.63
CA ALA A 282 17.75 17.55 6.70
C ALA A 282 18.24 17.16 5.30
N ALA A 283 19.32 16.37 5.20
CA ALA A 283 19.84 15.91 3.91
C ALA A 283 18.85 14.97 3.20
N VAL A 284 18.18 14.09 3.94
CA VAL A 284 17.12 13.23 3.38
C VAL A 284 15.94 14.07 2.91
N ALA A 285 15.48 15.02 3.72
CA ALA A 285 14.39 15.92 3.35
C ALA A 285 14.71 16.74 2.08
N GLY A 286 15.91 17.32 2.02
CA GLY A 286 16.37 18.08 0.84
C GLY A 286 16.46 17.25 -0.43
N ARG A 287 16.93 15.99 -0.34
CA ARG A 287 16.96 15.06 -1.49
C ARG A 287 15.58 14.86 -2.13
N TRP A 288 14.54 14.86 -1.34
CA TRP A 288 13.17 14.66 -1.78
C TRP A 288 12.37 15.95 -1.90
N GLY A 289 13.05 17.09 -2.14
CA GLY A 289 12.43 18.37 -2.50
C GLY A 289 11.75 19.14 -1.36
N PHE A 290 12.10 18.84 -0.08
CA PHE A 290 11.67 19.66 1.04
C PHE A 290 12.66 20.80 1.26
N VAL A 291 12.20 22.03 1.09
CA VAL A 291 13.03 23.23 1.29
C VAL A 291 13.23 23.57 2.77
N SER A 292 12.26 23.19 3.64
CA SER A 292 12.30 23.50 5.07
C SER A 292 12.28 22.23 5.92
N ALA A 293 13.36 22.01 6.69
CA ALA A 293 13.48 20.87 7.61
C ALA A 293 12.44 20.90 8.74
N SER A 294 12.03 22.11 9.20
CA SER A 294 11.01 22.24 10.23
C SER A 294 9.59 21.93 9.68
N HIS A 295 9.31 22.35 8.45
CA HIS A 295 8.06 21.97 7.77
C HIS A 295 8.00 20.46 7.53
N PHE A 296 9.09 19.88 7.01
CA PHE A 296 9.21 18.43 6.83
C PHE A 296 8.96 17.66 8.14
N SER A 297 9.61 18.04 9.25
CA SER A 297 9.47 17.33 10.51
C SER A 297 8.04 17.34 11.05
N ARG A 298 7.33 18.46 10.90
CA ARG A 298 5.91 18.57 11.28
C ARG A 298 5.02 17.69 10.39
N ALA A 299 5.22 17.78 9.06
CA ALA A 299 4.47 17.00 8.10
C ALA A 299 4.70 15.48 8.27
N PHE A 300 5.95 15.08 8.52
CA PHE A 300 6.30 13.68 8.77
C PHE A 300 5.64 13.17 10.05
N ARG A 301 5.70 13.94 11.16
CA ARG A 301 5.03 13.56 12.40
C ARG A 301 3.51 13.48 12.24
N ALA A 302 2.91 14.39 11.48
CA ALA A 302 1.49 14.36 11.18
C ALA A 302 1.10 13.11 10.35
N ALA A 303 1.95 12.66 9.44
CA ALA A 303 1.68 11.52 8.58
C ALA A 303 1.95 10.16 9.26
N TYR A 304 2.97 10.08 10.12
CA TYR A 304 3.46 8.79 10.67
C TYR A 304 3.44 8.71 12.20
N GLY A 305 2.94 9.73 12.90
CA GLY A 305 2.80 9.73 14.37
C GLY A 305 4.09 9.99 15.15
N VAL A 306 5.26 9.82 14.52
CA VAL A 306 6.58 9.98 15.13
C VAL A 306 7.45 10.97 14.37
N SER A 307 8.45 11.56 15.01
CA SER A 307 9.39 12.46 14.33
C SER A 307 10.32 11.68 13.38
N PRO A 308 10.90 12.34 12.35
CA PRO A 308 11.89 11.70 11.46
C PRO A 308 13.11 11.14 12.21
N ARG A 309 13.53 11.79 13.32
CA ARG A 309 14.65 11.32 14.14
C ARG A 309 14.29 10.06 14.93
N GLU A 310 13.12 10.03 15.54
CA GLU A 310 12.60 8.85 16.22
C GLU A 310 12.47 7.67 15.25
N TRP A 311 11.95 7.93 14.06
CA TRP A 311 11.84 6.93 12.98
C TRP A 311 13.23 6.36 12.60
N GLN A 312 14.21 7.23 12.36
CA GLN A 312 15.58 6.86 12.03
C GLN A 312 16.27 6.07 13.17
N ALA A 313 16.04 6.45 14.42
CA ALA A 313 16.57 5.75 15.59
C ALA A 313 15.97 4.34 15.75
N CYS A 314 14.68 4.19 15.52
CA CYS A 314 14.00 2.87 15.53
C CYS A 314 14.52 1.93 14.44
N ALA A 315 14.89 2.45 13.29
CA ALA A 315 15.49 1.65 12.20
C ALA A 315 16.94 1.19 12.53
N GLY A 316 17.65 1.90 13.41
CA GLY A 316 19.04 1.62 13.82
C GLY A 316 19.19 0.87 15.15
N ALA A 317 18.14 0.78 15.96
CA ALA A 317 18.14 0.11 17.25
C ALA A 317 17.24 -1.14 17.19
N GLY A 318 17.64 -2.22 17.88
CA GLY A 318 16.77 -3.38 18.12
C GLY A 318 15.44 -2.98 18.80
N PRO A 319 14.51 -3.90 19.07
CA PRO A 319 13.08 -3.65 19.19
C PRO A 319 12.73 -2.71 20.37
N ALA A 320 12.52 -1.44 20.04
CA ALA A 320 11.77 -0.50 20.87
C ALA A 320 10.57 -0.03 20.03
N GLN A 321 9.38 -0.23 20.56
CA GLN A 321 8.11 -0.02 19.90
C GLN A 321 7.82 1.48 19.72
N PRO A 322 7.79 2.06 18.52
CA PRO A 322 7.32 3.42 18.32
C PRO A 322 5.79 3.48 18.47
N PRO A 323 5.22 4.62 18.90
CA PRO A 323 3.77 4.78 19.01
C PRO A 323 3.07 4.65 17.67
N LEU A 324 1.83 4.15 17.70
CA LEU A 324 0.96 3.98 16.54
C LEU A 324 0.68 5.32 15.85
N PRO A 325 0.55 5.37 14.50
CA PRO A 325 0.16 6.57 13.82
C PRO A 325 -1.25 7.02 14.26
N VAL A 326 -1.35 8.28 14.67
CA VAL A 326 -2.61 8.94 14.98
C VAL A 326 -3.04 9.70 13.73
N ASP A 327 -4.29 9.52 13.28
CA ASP A 327 -4.84 10.29 12.17
C ASP A 327 -4.72 11.80 12.46
N PRO A 328 -4.11 12.61 11.58
CA PRO A 328 -4.12 14.04 11.76
C PRO A 328 -5.55 14.57 11.59
N PRO A 329 -6.02 15.46 12.46
CA PRO A 329 -7.30 16.12 12.28
C PRO A 329 -7.29 16.86 10.92
N LEU A 330 -8.38 16.73 10.18
CA LEU A 330 -8.61 17.45 8.93
C LEU A 330 -8.34 18.94 9.16
N PRO A 331 -7.56 19.62 8.31
CA PRO A 331 -7.42 21.05 8.38
C PRO A 331 -8.81 21.67 8.18
N VAL A 332 -9.32 22.33 9.23
CA VAL A 332 -10.54 23.12 9.16
C VAL A 332 -10.24 24.28 8.24
N ASP A 333 -10.86 24.32 7.07
CA ASP A 333 -10.86 25.48 6.20
C ASP A 333 -11.36 26.67 7.02
N ARG A 334 -10.48 27.62 7.31
CA ARG A 334 -10.91 28.88 7.89
C ARG A 334 -11.73 29.59 6.80
N PRO A 335 -13.01 29.93 7.07
CA PRO A 335 -13.80 30.67 6.12
C PRO A 335 -13.07 32.00 5.83
N GLY A 336 -12.87 32.26 4.55
CA GLY A 336 -12.23 33.47 4.05
C GLY A 336 -12.92 34.71 4.67
N ARG A 337 -12.08 35.62 5.13
CA ARG A 337 -12.49 36.93 5.63
C ARG A 337 -13.31 37.60 4.53
N VAL A 338 -14.61 37.72 4.74
CA VAL A 338 -15.48 38.52 3.86
C VAL A 338 -15.13 40.01 4.11
N ASP A 339 -14.44 40.64 3.19
CA ASP A 339 -14.27 42.08 3.18
C ASP A 339 -15.65 42.72 3.00
N ARG A 340 -16.06 43.51 3.98
CA ARG A 340 -17.27 44.31 3.92
C ARG A 340 -17.07 45.43 2.87
N PRO A 341 -17.97 45.60 1.91
CA PRO A 341 -17.93 46.74 1.05
C PRO A 341 -18.28 48.00 1.86
N THR A 342 -17.38 48.97 1.82
CA THR A 342 -17.57 50.34 2.30
C THR A 342 -18.78 50.98 1.60
N GLY A 343 -19.69 51.53 2.42
CA GLY A 343 -20.91 52.17 1.97
C GLY A 343 -20.69 53.35 1.05
N TYR A 344 -21.49 53.40 0.01
CA TYR A 344 -21.77 54.66 -0.70
C TYR A 344 -23.06 55.26 -0.12
N GLY A 345 -22.89 56.43 0.47
CA GLY A 345 -24.00 57.28 0.87
C GLY A 345 -24.75 57.79 -0.38
N VAL A 346 -26.06 57.72 -0.31
CA VAL A 346 -26.94 58.49 -1.20
C VAL A 346 -27.56 59.62 -0.35
N ALA A 347 -27.27 60.87 -0.74
CA ALA A 347 -27.95 62.05 -0.27
C ALA A 347 -29.10 62.37 -1.25
N VAL A 348 -30.23 62.84 -0.63
CA VAL A 348 -31.48 63.42 -1.13
C VAL A 348 -32.52 62.44 -1.63
#